data_87042c7770057a028a24624833baacdc
#
_entry.id   87042c7770057a028a24624833baacdc
#
_cell.length_a   1.000
_cell.length_b   1.000
_cell.length_c   1.000
_cell.angle_alpha   90.00
_cell.angle_beta   90.00
_cell.angle_gamma   90.00
#
_symmetry.space_group_name_H-M   'P 1'
#
loop_
_entity.id
_entity.type
_entity.pdbx_description
1 polymer ?
#
loop_
_entity_poly.entity_id
_entity_poly.type
_entity_poly.pdbx_seq_one_letter_code
_entity_poly.pdbx_strand_id
1 'polypeptide(L)'
;MARDPREILNEFRSGASEWSKAHPECMPAFTELSKAAMKPGALDFKTKELIAAAVGLAARCEYCIVHHVYEALKAGATRQELIETACVANLMGGGPVVTYTATLFLDTVNTFAPDFEKK
;
A
#
# COMPACT_ATOMS: atom_id res chain seq x y z
N MET A 1 17.39 5.24 10.74
CA MET A 1 15.99 5.00 10.40
C MET A 1 15.86 4.51 8.96
N ALA A 2 14.86 3.74 8.71
CA ALA A 2 14.55 3.30 7.38
C ALA A 2 14.35 4.48 6.43
N ARG A 3 14.34 4.18 5.16
CA ARG A 3 14.16 5.19 4.10
C ARG A 3 12.82 5.90 4.23
N ASP A 4 12.79 7.13 3.76
CA ASP A 4 11.57 7.93 3.71
C ASP A 4 10.50 7.23 2.83
N PRO A 5 9.27 7.08 3.30
CA PRO A 5 8.19 6.52 2.48
C PRO A 5 8.01 7.21 1.13
N ARG A 6 8.24 8.51 1.03
CA ARG A 6 8.16 9.23 -0.24
C ARG A 6 9.23 8.76 -1.22
N GLU A 7 10.44 8.49 -0.73
CA GLU A 7 11.51 7.95 -1.56
C GLU A 7 11.20 6.54 -2.03
N ILE A 8 10.65 5.70 -1.14
CA ILE A 8 10.26 4.33 -1.47
C ILE A 8 9.18 4.35 -2.56
N LEU A 9 8.19 5.21 -2.43
CA LEU A 9 7.11 5.33 -3.42
C LEU A 9 7.66 5.76 -4.78
N ASN A 10 8.54 6.76 -4.80
CA ASN A 10 9.15 7.25 -6.02
C ASN A 10 10.04 6.19 -6.68
N GLU A 11 10.80 5.46 -5.89
CA GLU A 11 11.66 4.37 -6.37
C GLU A 11 10.81 3.28 -7.04
N PHE A 12 9.71 2.89 -6.40
CA PHE A 12 8.79 1.91 -6.98
C PHE A 12 8.20 2.40 -8.30
N ARG A 13 7.72 3.62 -8.34
CA ARG A 13 7.09 4.20 -9.55
C ARG A 13 8.09 4.30 -10.70
N SER A 14 9.30 4.76 -10.41
CA SER A 14 10.36 4.87 -11.38
C SER A 14 10.79 3.50 -11.90
N GLY A 15 10.97 2.55 -10.99
CA GLY A 15 11.33 1.18 -11.35
C GLY A 15 10.26 0.48 -12.17
N ALA A 16 8.98 0.67 -11.82
CA ALA A 16 7.87 0.10 -12.57
C ALA A 16 7.83 0.64 -14.01
N SER A 17 8.10 1.93 -14.18
CA SER A 17 8.18 2.54 -15.52
C SER A 17 9.32 1.93 -16.34
N GLU A 18 10.51 1.78 -15.75
CA GLU A 18 11.65 1.17 -16.43
C GLU A 18 11.39 -0.31 -16.75
N TRP A 19 10.79 -1.03 -15.82
CA TRP A 19 10.43 -2.43 -16.03
C TRP A 19 9.42 -2.59 -17.17
N SER A 20 8.45 -1.70 -17.24
CA SER A 20 7.45 -1.70 -18.31
C SER A 20 8.09 -1.51 -19.68
N LYS A 21 9.14 -0.69 -19.77
CA LYS A 21 9.91 -0.49 -21.01
C LYS A 21 10.77 -1.71 -21.36
N ALA A 22 11.31 -2.37 -20.33
CA ALA A 22 12.17 -3.53 -20.51
C ALA A 22 11.43 -4.72 -21.13
N HIS A 23 10.14 -4.88 -20.79
CA HIS A 23 9.30 -5.93 -21.36
C HIS A 23 7.89 -5.41 -21.60
N PRO A 24 7.59 -4.93 -22.80
CA PRO A 24 6.34 -4.23 -23.10
C PRO A 24 5.04 -5.00 -22.92
N GLU A 25 5.10 -6.33 -22.82
CA GLU A 25 3.91 -7.15 -22.64
C GLU A 25 3.58 -7.46 -21.19
N CYS A 26 4.62 -7.66 -20.37
CA CYS A 26 4.47 -8.18 -19.01
C CYS A 26 3.76 -7.19 -18.08
N MET A 27 4.27 -5.99 -17.97
CA MET A 27 3.72 -4.98 -17.07
C MET A 27 2.32 -4.53 -17.47
N PRO A 28 2.05 -4.29 -18.76
CA PRO A 28 0.68 -3.96 -19.17
C PRO A 28 -0.32 -5.06 -18.85
N ALA A 29 0.05 -6.33 -18.99
CA ALA A 29 -0.80 -7.46 -18.62
C ALA A 29 -1.08 -7.49 -17.12
N PHE A 30 -0.06 -7.23 -16.30
CA PHE A 30 -0.22 -7.14 -14.85
C PHE A 30 -1.11 -5.96 -14.47
N THR A 31 -0.95 -4.82 -15.14
CA THR A 31 -1.78 -3.64 -14.90
C THR A 31 -3.25 -3.93 -15.21
N GLU A 32 -3.53 -4.70 -16.27
CA GLU A 32 -4.90 -5.10 -16.58
C GLU A 32 -5.46 -6.03 -15.49
N LEU A 33 -4.66 -6.95 -14.98
CA LEU A 33 -5.06 -7.78 -13.84
C LEU A 33 -5.38 -6.92 -12.63
N SER A 34 -4.52 -5.94 -12.34
CA SER A 34 -4.72 -5.02 -11.22
C SER A 34 -6.04 -4.24 -11.37
N LYS A 35 -6.31 -3.72 -12.55
CA LYS A 35 -7.57 -2.99 -12.81
C LYS A 35 -8.78 -3.88 -12.58
N ALA A 36 -8.73 -5.12 -13.06
CA ALA A 36 -9.84 -6.07 -12.89
C ALA A 36 -10.07 -6.40 -11.41
N ALA A 37 -8.98 -6.67 -10.68
CA ALA A 37 -9.06 -7.03 -9.27
C ALA A 37 -9.55 -5.86 -8.40
N MET A 38 -9.12 -4.64 -8.72
CA MET A 38 -9.43 -3.45 -7.92
C MET A 38 -10.72 -2.75 -8.34
N LYS A 39 -11.38 -3.22 -9.39
CA LYS A 39 -12.64 -2.63 -9.86
C LYS A 39 -13.70 -2.69 -8.76
N PRO A 40 -14.39 -1.58 -8.46
CA PRO A 40 -15.47 -1.58 -7.46
C PRO A 40 -16.55 -2.60 -7.80
N GLY A 41 -16.98 -3.35 -6.80
CA GLY A 41 -18.02 -4.35 -6.89
C GLY A 41 -18.72 -4.46 -5.55
N ALA A 42 -18.91 -5.68 -5.05
CA ALA A 42 -19.43 -5.88 -3.70
C ALA A 42 -18.56 -5.20 -2.67
N LEU A 43 -17.25 -5.10 -2.93
CA LEU A 43 -16.32 -4.31 -2.13
C LEU A 43 -15.97 -3.05 -2.92
N ASP A 44 -15.97 -1.90 -2.26
CA ASP A 44 -15.58 -0.66 -2.90
C ASP A 44 -14.05 -0.57 -3.05
N PHE A 45 -13.60 0.41 -3.81
CA PHE A 45 -12.17 0.58 -4.10
C PHE A 45 -11.36 0.82 -2.82
N LYS A 46 -11.86 1.67 -1.92
CA LYS A 46 -11.19 1.95 -0.65
C LYS A 46 -10.99 0.67 0.15
N THR A 47 -12.02 -0.16 0.27
CA THR A 47 -11.95 -1.43 0.97
C THR A 47 -10.90 -2.35 0.34
N LYS A 48 -10.87 -2.41 -0.99
CA LYS A 48 -9.87 -3.22 -1.70
C LYS A 48 -8.45 -2.73 -1.45
N GLU A 49 -8.24 -1.41 -1.37
CA GLU A 49 -6.92 -0.88 -1.05
C GLU A 49 -6.52 -1.17 0.40
N LEU A 50 -7.48 -1.16 1.35
CA LEU A 50 -7.20 -1.56 2.72
C LEU A 50 -6.80 -3.04 2.80
N ILE A 51 -7.48 -3.90 2.05
CA ILE A 51 -7.13 -5.32 1.95
C ILE A 51 -5.70 -5.46 1.38
N ALA A 52 -5.40 -4.74 0.30
CA ALA A 52 -4.07 -4.78 -0.32
C ALA A 52 -2.99 -4.31 0.66
N ALA A 53 -3.26 -3.26 1.43
CA ALA A 53 -2.34 -2.78 2.45
C ALA A 53 -2.09 -3.86 3.52
N ALA A 54 -3.14 -4.54 3.98
CA ALA A 54 -3.03 -5.63 4.96
C ALA A 54 -2.20 -6.79 4.41
N VAL A 55 -2.47 -7.20 3.17
CA VAL A 55 -1.74 -8.31 2.54
C VAL A 55 -0.27 -7.93 2.32
N GLY A 56 -0.01 -6.71 1.86
CA GLY A 56 1.36 -6.22 1.68
C GLY A 56 2.13 -6.17 2.99
N LEU A 57 1.46 -5.74 4.06
CA LEU A 57 2.05 -5.72 5.40
C LEU A 57 2.36 -7.14 5.88
N ALA A 58 1.41 -8.06 5.73
CA ALA A 58 1.59 -9.46 6.12
C ALA A 58 2.73 -10.13 5.32
N ALA A 59 2.90 -9.75 4.06
CA ALA A 59 3.99 -10.22 3.22
C ALA A 59 5.32 -9.51 3.52
N ARG A 60 5.31 -8.50 4.36
CA ARG A 60 6.50 -7.71 4.73
C ARG A 60 7.17 -7.11 3.49
N CYS A 61 6.35 -6.63 2.58
CA CYS A 61 6.80 -6.04 1.31
C CYS A 61 6.82 -4.51 1.46
N GLU A 62 8.01 -3.92 1.54
CA GLU A 62 8.16 -2.47 1.76
C GLU A 62 7.40 -1.66 0.70
N TYR A 63 7.60 -1.98 -0.56
CA TYR A 63 6.95 -1.24 -1.65
C TYR A 63 5.44 -1.40 -1.63
N CYS A 64 4.96 -2.60 -1.33
CA CYS A 64 3.53 -2.89 -1.23
C CYS A 64 2.89 -2.09 -0.10
N ILE A 65 3.55 -2.05 1.06
CA ILE A 65 3.09 -1.28 2.22
C ILE A 65 2.93 0.19 1.83
N VAL A 66 4.00 0.78 1.31
CA VAL A 66 4.01 2.21 0.99
C VAL A 66 3.00 2.54 -0.09
N HIS A 67 2.97 1.75 -1.16
CA HIS A 67 2.08 1.98 -2.29
C HIS A 67 0.61 1.89 -1.88
N HIS A 68 0.23 0.82 -1.18
CA HIS A 68 -1.18 0.60 -0.86
C HIS A 68 -1.68 1.46 0.31
N VAL A 69 -0.83 1.81 1.26
CA VAL A 69 -1.17 2.82 2.27
C VAL A 69 -1.46 4.17 1.59
N TYR A 70 -0.58 4.58 0.68
CA TYR A 70 -0.77 5.81 -0.09
C TYR A 70 -2.10 5.77 -0.88
N GLU A 71 -2.32 4.69 -1.61
CA GLU A 71 -3.54 4.56 -2.43
C GLU A 71 -4.81 4.46 -1.59
N ALA A 72 -4.75 3.81 -0.43
CA ALA A 72 -5.89 3.76 0.50
C ALA A 72 -6.25 5.15 0.99
N LEU A 73 -5.26 5.94 1.41
CA LEU A 73 -5.47 7.32 1.85
C LEU A 73 -6.04 8.18 0.72
N LYS A 74 -5.49 8.03 -0.48
CA LYS A 74 -5.98 8.75 -1.67
C LYS A 74 -7.43 8.39 -1.98
N ALA A 75 -7.83 7.14 -1.73
CA ALA A 75 -9.20 6.65 -1.92
C ALA A 75 -10.16 7.08 -0.80
N GLY A 76 -9.67 7.79 0.20
CA GLY A 76 -10.48 8.32 1.29
C GLY A 76 -10.40 7.55 2.60
N ALA A 77 -9.49 6.57 2.72
CA ALA A 77 -9.30 5.88 3.98
C ALA A 77 -8.78 6.85 5.04
N THR A 78 -9.25 6.67 6.25
CA THR A 78 -8.78 7.47 7.38
C THR A 78 -7.55 6.80 8.01
N ARG A 79 -6.80 7.60 8.77
CA ARG A 79 -5.70 7.08 9.57
C ARG A 79 -6.17 5.93 10.46
N GLN A 80 -7.34 6.09 11.11
CA GLN A 80 -7.87 5.08 12.01
C GLN A 80 -8.23 3.78 11.27
N GLU A 81 -8.79 3.89 10.07
CA GLU A 81 -9.09 2.70 9.26
C GLU A 81 -7.82 1.91 8.93
N LEU A 82 -6.74 2.60 8.61
CA LEU A 82 -5.45 1.95 8.34
C LEU A 82 -4.84 1.33 9.60
N ILE A 83 -4.96 2.01 10.74
CA ILE A 83 -4.50 1.47 12.02
C ILE A 83 -5.23 0.16 12.34
N GLU A 84 -6.55 0.14 12.20
CA GLU A 84 -7.33 -1.07 12.47
C GLU A 84 -7.06 -2.18 11.46
N THR A 85 -6.83 -1.82 10.21
CA THR A 85 -6.40 -2.78 9.19
C THR A 85 -5.09 -3.48 9.60
N ALA A 86 -4.14 -2.69 10.08
CA ALA A 86 -2.86 -3.23 10.56
C ALA A 86 -3.04 -4.15 11.77
N CYS A 87 -4.00 -3.84 12.64
CA CYS A 87 -4.29 -4.70 13.79
C CYS A 87 -4.69 -6.12 13.37
N VAL A 88 -5.49 -6.23 12.31
CA VAL A 88 -5.89 -7.55 11.78
C VAL A 88 -4.66 -8.27 11.20
N ALA A 89 -3.83 -7.56 10.46
CA ALA A 89 -2.60 -8.14 9.91
C ALA A 89 -1.66 -8.62 11.02
N ASN A 90 -1.57 -7.86 12.11
CA ASN A 90 -0.76 -8.23 13.27
C ASN A 90 -1.24 -9.52 13.91
N LEU A 91 -2.56 -9.68 14.04
CA LEU A 91 -3.16 -10.89 14.58
C LEU A 91 -2.77 -12.12 13.75
N MET A 92 -2.85 -11.99 12.43
CA MET A 92 -2.61 -13.11 11.53
C MET A 92 -1.12 -13.40 11.31
N GLY A 93 -0.29 -12.37 11.30
CA GLY A 93 1.13 -12.50 10.96
C GLY A 93 2.09 -12.56 12.14
N GLY A 94 1.65 -12.16 13.32
CA GLY A 94 2.47 -12.24 14.53
C GLY A 94 3.60 -11.22 14.61
N GLY A 95 4.59 -11.50 15.44
CA GLY A 95 5.70 -10.61 15.77
C GLY A 95 6.40 -9.97 14.57
N PRO A 96 6.79 -10.72 13.54
CA PRO A 96 7.45 -10.12 12.38
C PRO A 96 6.61 -9.02 11.70
N VAL A 97 5.29 -9.21 11.67
CA VAL A 97 4.39 -8.21 11.07
C VAL A 97 4.22 -7.00 12.01
N VAL A 98 4.16 -7.24 13.33
CA VAL A 98 4.11 -6.16 14.32
C VAL A 98 5.31 -5.23 14.16
N THR A 99 6.49 -5.79 13.91
CA THR A 99 7.70 -5.00 13.72
C THR A 99 7.58 -4.07 12.51
N TYR A 100 7.09 -4.60 11.38
CA TYR A 100 6.87 -3.77 10.18
C TYR A 100 5.74 -2.75 10.38
N THR A 101 4.72 -3.10 11.16
CA THR A 101 3.63 -2.18 11.49
C THR A 101 4.15 -1.00 12.31
N ALA A 102 4.94 -1.28 13.34
CA ALA A 102 5.46 -0.26 14.26
C ALA A 102 6.48 0.67 13.60
N THR A 103 7.08 0.25 12.52
CA THR A 103 8.11 1.02 11.82
C THR A 103 7.57 1.58 10.50
N LEU A 104 7.71 0.83 9.42
CA LEU A 104 7.42 1.35 8.08
C LEU A 104 5.94 1.67 7.86
N PHE A 105 5.03 0.80 8.30
CA PHE A 105 3.60 1.01 8.06
C PHE A 105 3.13 2.30 8.75
N LEU A 106 3.42 2.43 10.02
CA LEU A 106 3.03 3.60 10.80
C LEU A 106 3.68 4.87 10.26
N ASP A 107 4.97 4.80 9.92
CA ASP A 107 5.67 5.92 9.32
C ASP A 107 5.03 6.34 8.00
N THR A 108 4.64 5.38 7.18
CA THR A 108 3.96 5.65 5.89
C THR A 108 2.62 6.34 6.11
N VAL A 109 1.81 5.84 7.04
CA VAL A 109 0.53 6.46 7.37
C VAL A 109 0.75 7.91 7.85
N ASN A 110 1.69 8.10 8.76
CA ASN A 110 1.96 9.44 9.31
C ASN A 110 2.52 10.40 8.26
N THR A 111 3.28 9.88 7.29
CA THR A 111 3.86 10.68 6.21
C THR A 111 2.78 11.17 5.25
N PHE A 112 1.89 10.28 4.83
CA PHE A 112 0.96 10.59 3.75
C PHE A 112 -0.43 11.05 4.20
N ALA A 113 -0.88 10.71 5.41
CA ALA A 113 -2.21 11.10 5.86
C ALA A 113 -2.45 12.62 5.74
N PRO A 114 -1.50 13.49 6.13
CA PRO A 114 -1.72 14.93 5.99
C PRO A 114 -1.94 15.41 4.55
N ASP A 115 -1.43 14.68 3.56
CA ASP A 115 -1.58 15.07 2.15
C ASP A 115 -3.03 15.00 1.68
N PHE A 116 -3.85 14.19 2.35
CA PHE A 116 -5.24 13.93 1.96
C PHE A 116 -6.26 14.45 2.96
N GLU A 117 -5.82 15.03 4.06
CA GLU A 117 -6.73 15.61 5.05
C GLU A 117 -7.36 16.88 4.48
N LYS A 118 -8.67 17.02 4.73
CA LYS A 118 -9.39 18.25 4.36
C LYS A 118 -9.02 19.35 5.33
N LYS A 119 -8.73 20.49 4.78
CA LYS A 119 -8.46 21.69 5.57
C LYS A 119 -9.75 22.47 5.82
#